data_b41414f979223735ed37bff75bf96ef9
#
_entry.id   b41414f979223735ed37bff75bf96ef9
#
_cell.length_a   1.000
_cell.length_b   1.000
_cell.length_c   1.000
_cell.angle_alpha   90.00
_cell.angle_beta   90.00
_cell.angle_gamma   90.00
#
_symmetry.space_group_name_H-M   'P 1'
#
loop_
_entity.id
_entity.type
_entity.pdbx_description
1 polymer ?
#
loop_
_entity_poly.entity_id
_entity_poly.type
_entity_poly.pdbx_seq_one_letter_code
_entity_poly.pdbx_strand_id
1 'polypeptide(L)'
;MTETPLNLAYSPSYFARDYEATLRRQAALGIDLVARHQPITLRYGKDPAARLNLFVPESTAGPWPLMLFIHGGYWQALDNTATDFLAERYLARGMAFTSLGYGLAPETSINTMVNQCLEGIAAACNALADNGGVWSIVLGGHSAGAQLAYWVAASDDIPIDKLILVSGVYDLTPLVDTYVNEALELTPTQALALSPIFADSSKLPPCQVVIAENDPPTFRQQAHDFVAALKTSHIQVELVDIANCDHFDVLDAL
;
A
#
# COMPACT_ATOMS: atom_id res chain seq x y z
N MET A 1 -22.85 -1.57 13.87
CA MET A 1 -21.56 -2.04 14.47
C MET A 1 -21.57 -1.71 15.94
N THR A 2 -21.29 -2.67 16.82
CA THR A 2 -21.13 -2.40 18.26
C THR A 2 -19.82 -1.63 18.45
N GLU A 3 -19.92 -0.42 18.97
CA GLU A 3 -18.74 0.42 19.30
C GLU A 3 -18.03 -0.13 20.54
N THR A 4 -17.27 -1.21 20.36
CA THR A 4 -16.37 -1.69 21.40
C THR A 4 -15.11 -0.82 21.42
N PRO A 5 -14.42 -0.67 22.56
CA PRO A 5 -13.15 0.05 22.63
C PRO A 5 -12.12 -0.47 21.62
N LEU A 6 -12.11 -1.79 21.36
CA LEU A 6 -11.21 -2.41 20.38
C LEU A 6 -11.59 -2.01 18.95
N ASN A 7 -12.87 -2.03 18.59
CA ASN A 7 -13.33 -1.57 17.26
C ASN A 7 -12.95 -0.12 17.01
N LEU A 8 -13.10 0.77 18.00
CA LEU A 8 -12.70 2.17 17.88
C LEU A 8 -11.19 2.31 17.69
N ALA A 9 -10.39 1.55 18.44
CA ALA A 9 -8.93 1.58 18.36
C ALA A 9 -8.40 1.18 16.96
N TYR A 10 -9.17 0.37 16.21
CA TYR A 10 -8.88 -0.05 14.85
C TYR A 10 -9.77 0.63 13.80
N SER A 11 -10.35 1.79 14.11
CA SER A 11 -11.17 2.59 13.17
C SER A 11 -10.49 3.92 12.84
N PRO A 12 -9.60 3.98 11.81
CA PRO A 12 -8.89 5.20 11.46
C PRO A 12 -9.81 6.40 11.19
N SER A 13 -10.99 6.15 10.64
CA SER A 13 -12.01 7.19 10.39
C SER A 13 -12.47 7.91 11.68
N TYR A 14 -12.39 7.25 12.82
CA TYR A 14 -12.72 7.87 14.11
C TYR A 14 -11.71 8.93 14.55
N PHE A 15 -10.46 8.80 14.12
CA PHE A 15 -9.36 9.71 14.45
C PHE A 15 -9.12 10.79 13.38
N ALA A 16 -9.69 10.60 12.19
CA ALA A 16 -9.55 11.55 11.09
C ALA A 16 -10.43 12.79 11.28
N ARG A 17 -9.97 13.92 10.76
CA ARG A 17 -10.74 15.18 10.81
C ARG A 17 -12.00 15.12 9.94
N ASP A 18 -11.84 14.74 8.69
CA ASP A 18 -12.91 14.55 7.71
C ASP A 18 -12.40 13.61 6.60
N TYR A 19 -12.39 12.31 6.90
CA TYR A 19 -11.87 11.31 5.95
C TYR A 19 -12.66 11.28 4.64
N GLU A 20 -13.97 11.54 4.67
CA GLU A 20 -14.78 11.53 3.46
C GLU A 20 -14.43 12.69 2.54
N ALA A 21 -14.21 13.89 3.07
CA ALA A 21 -13.75 15.03 2.28
C ALA A 21 -12.36 14.77 1.70
N THR A 22 -11.45 14.16 2.47
CA THR A 22 -10.12 13.78 2.00
C THR A 22 -10.20 12.78 0.84
N LEU A 23 -10.97 11.69 0.98
CA LEU A 23 -11.13 10.71 -0.08
C LEU A 23 -11.78 11.31 -1.33
N ARG A 24 -12.82 12.14 -1.18
CA ARG A 24 -13.45 12.84 -2.32
C ARG A 24 -12.46 13.74 -3.06
N ARG A 25 -11.63 14.47 -2.33
CA ARG A 25 -10.60 15.35 -2.91
C ARG A 25 -9.53 14.54 -3.65
N GLN A 26 -9.01 13.49 -3.04
CA GLN A 26 -8.02 12.60 -3.65
C GLN A 26 -8.58 11.93 -4.92
N ALA A 27 -9.82 11.45 -4.88
CA ALA A 27 -10.49 10.90 -6.06
C ALA A 27 -10.64 11.93 -7.18
N ALA A 28 -11.03 13.18 -6.86
CA ALA A 28 -11.15 14.25 -7.86
C ALA A 28 -9.79 14.58 -8.51
N LEU A 29 -8.71 14.63 -7.73
CA LEU A 29 -7.35 14.81 -8.23
C LEU A 29 -6.90 13.65 -9.12
N GLY A 30 -7.23 12.41 -8.76
CA GLY A 30 -6.94 11.23 -9.56
C GLY A 30 -7.67 11.25 -10.91
N ILE A 31 -8.97 11.59 -10.92
CA ILE A 31 -9.75 11.73 -12.15
C ILE A 31 -9.15 12.79 -13.08
N ASP A 32 -8.79 13.96 -12.56
CA ASP A 32 -8.14 15.02 -13.32
C ASP A 32 -6.79 14.55 -13.91
N LEU A 33 -6.00 13.85 -13.11
CA LEU A 33 -4.70 13.31 -13.53
C LEU A 33 -4.85 12.27 -14.65
N VAL A 34 -5.79 11.34 -14.52
CA VAL A 34 -6.11 10.35 -15.55
C VAL A 34 -6.52 11.03 -16.85
N ALA A 35 -7.33 12.09 -16.78
CA ALA A 35 -7.74 12.84 -17.96
C ALA A 35 -6.57 13.55 -18.66
N ARG A 36 -5.60 14.09 -17.90
CA ARG A 36 -4.42 14.78 -18.43
C ARG A 36 -3.36 13.85 -19.00
N HIS A 37 -3.06 12.75 -18.31
CA HIS A 37 -1.93 11.87 -18.64
C HIS A 37 -2.31 10.58 -19.37
N GLN A 38 -3.60 10.23 -19.43
CA GLN A 38 -4.11 9.05 -20.16
C GLN A 38 -3.27 7.78 -19.88
N PRO A 39 -3.23 7.27 -18.65
CA PRO A 39 -2.37 6.15 -18.28
C PRO A 39 -2.69 4.89 -19.09
N ILE A 40 -1.72 4.01 -19.21
CA ILE A 40 -1.91 2.65 -19.72
C ILE A 40 -2.70 1.87 -18.65
N THR A 41 -3.95 1.51 -18.95
CA THR A 41 -4.75 0.69 -18.04
C THR A 41 -4.63 -0.78 -18.44
N LEU A 42 -4.20 -1.62 -17.51
CA LEU A 42 -4.02 -3.05 -17.70
C LEU A 42 -4.91 -3.87 -16.75
N ARG A 43 -5.40 -5.00 -17.26
CA ARG A 43 -5.94 -6.09 -16.43
C ARG A 43 -4.90 -7.20 -16.42
N TYR A 44 -4.45 -7.64 -15.27
CA TYR A 44 -3.37 -8.60 -15.16
C TYR A 44 -3.79 -9.92 -14.48
N GLY A 45 -5.06 -10.05 -14.10
CA GLY A 45 -5.62 -11.25 -13.48
C GLY A 45 -7.05 -11.54 -13.93
N LYS A 46 -7.61 -12.64 -13.42
CA LYS A 46 -9.01 -13.04 -13.66
C LYS A 46 -9.98 -12.19 -12.85
N ASP A 47 -9.57 -11.74 -11.68
CA ASP A 47 -10.37 -10.89 -10.82
C ASP A 47 -10.61 -9.52 -11.51
N PRO A 48 -11.83 -9.01 -11.52
CA PRO A 48 -12.13 -7.69 -12.08
C PRO A 48 -11.35 -6.54 -11.44
N ALA A 49 -10.96 -6.68 -10.17
CA ALA A 49 -10.18 -5.69 -9.44
C ALA A 49 -8.66 -5.82 -9.67
N ALA A 50 -8.18 -6.96 -10.25
CA ALA A 50 -6.79 -7.15 -10.63
C ALA A 50 -6.45 -6.31 -11.88
N ARG A 51 -6.35 -5.00 -11.67
CA ARG A 51 -6.06 -3.98 -12.69
C ARG A 51 -5.11 -2.93 -12.15
N LEU A 52 -4.46 -2.22 -13.05
CA LEU A 52 -3.57 -1.12 -12.71
C LEU A 52 -3.71 0.03 -13.71
N ASN A 53 -3.35 1.24 -13.27
CA ASN A 53 -3.07 2.37 -14.12
C ASN A 53 -1.57 2.66 -14.07
N LEU A 54 -0.91 2.63 -15.24
CA LEU A 54 0.50 2.91 -15.38
C LEU A 54 0.68 4.28 -16.05
N PHE A 55 1.22 5.22 -15.30
CA PHE A 55 1.56 6.57 -15.75
C PHE A 55 3.04 6.60 -16.11
N VAL A 56 3.34 7.11 -17.30
CA VAL A 56 4.72 7.19 -17.83
C VAL A 56 5.09 8.65 -18.05
N PRO A 57 6.31 9.09 -17.64
CA PRO A 57 6.75 10.45 -17.88
C PRO A 57 6.85 10.77 -19.39
N GLU A 58 6.19 11.82 -19.84
CA GLU A 58 6.23 12.25 -21.25
C GLU A 58 7.57 12.85 -21.67
N SER A 59 8.31 13.41 -20.69
CA SER A 59 9.53 14.19 -20.92
C SER A 59 10.81 13.35 -21.06
N THR A 60 10.75 12.05 -20.77
CA THR A 60 11.92 11.17 -20.73
C THR A 60 11.66 9.85 -21.43
N ALA A 61 12.66 9.37 -22.21
CA ALA A 61 12.67 7.98 -22.66
C ALA A 61 13.14 7.07 -21.51
N GLY A 62 12.71 5.79 -21.53
CA GLY A 62 13.20 4.80 -20.58
C GLY A 62 14.72 4.52 -20.71
N PRO A 63 15.28 3.71 -19.82
CA PRO A 63 14.58 3.04 -18.72
C PRO A 63 14.17 4.01 -17.61
N TRP A 64 13.04 3.73 -16.95
CA TRP A 64 12.56 4.57 -15.84
C TRP A 64 12.73 3.89 -14.48
N PRO A 65 12.92 4.66 -13.39
CA PRO A 65 12.57 4.16 -12.07
C PRO A 65 11.04 4.06 -11.99
N LEU A 66 10.53 3.01 -11.37
CA LEU A 66 9.09 2.73 -11.24
C LEU A 66 8.68 2.78 -9.77
N MET A 67 7.71 3.61 -9.47
CA MET A 67 6.98 3.58 -8.20
C MET A 67 5.69 2.81 -8.37
N LEU A 68 5.51 1.75 -7.62
CA LEU A 68 4.24 1.03 -7.53
C LEU A 68 3.61 1.30 -6.16
N PHE A 69 2.31 1.56 -6.14
CA PHE A 69 1.61 1.86 -4.90
C PHE A 69 0.35 1.00 -4.74
N ILE A 70 0.24 0.32 -3.60
CA ILE A 70 -0.88 -0.56 -3.23
C ILE A 70 -1.81 0.21 -2.29
N HIS A 71 -3.09 0.31 -2.67
CA HIS A 71 -4.10 1.03 -1.88
C HIS A 71 -4.46 0.30 -0.58
N GLY A 72 -5.02 1.05 0.37
CA GLY A 72 -5.57 0.53 1.62
C GLY A 72 -7.01 0.04 1.51
N GLY A 73 -7.80 0.25 2.57
CA GLY A 73 -9.22 -0.13 2.62
C GLY A 73 -9.51 -1.44 3.34
N TYR A 74 -8.67 -1.82 4.29
CA TYR A 74 -8.82 -3.04 5.10
C TYR A 74 -9.03 -4.32 4.27
N TRP A 75 -8.43 -4.41 3.08
CA TRP A 75 -8.58 -5.53 2.13
C TRP A 75 -10.02 -5.75 1.64
N GLN A 76 -10.95 -4.83 1.91
CA GLN A 76 -12.40 -4.96 1.69
C GLN A 76 -12.98 -3.83 0.83
N ALA A 77 -12.24 -2.75 0.62
CA ALA A 77 -12.75 -1.54 -0.04
C ALA A 77 -11.66 -0.86 -0.89
N LEU A 78 -12.10 0.08 -1.71
CA LEU A 78 -11.31 0.84 -2.65
C LEU A 78 -10.89 0.00 -3.88
N ASP A 79 -10.16 0.65 -4.78
CA ASP A 79 -9.54 0.04 -5.97
C ASP A 79 -8.27 0.82 -6.33
N ASN A 80 -7.61 0.45 -7.42
CA ASN A 80 -6.39 1.10 -7.87
C ASN A 80 -6.54 2.61 -8.04
N THR A 81 -7.71 3.11 -8.45
CA THR A 81 -7.90 4.55 -8.72
C THR A 81 -7.77 5.42 -7.46
N ALA A 82 -7.91 4.82 -6.27
CA ALA A 82 -7.75 5.52 -5.00
C ALA A 82 -6.36 6.13 -4.79
N THR A 83 -5.36 5.69 -5.54
CA THR A 83 -3.97 6.18 -5.44
C THR A 83 -3.44 6.84 -6.71
N ASP A 84 -4.26 6.98 -7.75
CA ASP A 84 -3.88 7.64 -9.01
C ASP A 84 -3.35 9.06 -8.78
N PHE A 85 -3.91 9.81 -7.83
CA PHE A 85 -3.52 11.18 -7.53
C PHE A 85 -2.06 11.32 -7.09
N LEU A 86 -1.43 10.24 -6.63
CA LEU A 86 -0.02 10.23 -6.25
C LEU A 86 0.92 10.35 -7.46
N ALA A 87 0.47 9.96 -8.66
CA ALA A 87 1.32 9.88 -9.84
C ALA A 87 1.98 11.22 -10.20
N GLU A 88 1.31 12.36 -10.01
CA GLU A 88 1.81 13.70 -10.36
C GLU A 88 3.22 13.96 -9.83
N ARG A 89 3.45 13.66 -8.55
CA ARG A 89 4.73 13.92 -7.90
C ARG A 89 5.87 13.02 -8.37
N TYR A 90 5.55 11.78 -8.78
CA TYR A 90 6.53 10.85 -9.30
C TYR A 90 6.87 11.16 -10.76
N LEU A 91 5.86 11.47 -11.57
CA LEU A 91 6.05 11.93 -12.95
C LEU A 91 6.92 13.19 -13.02
N ALA A 92 6.71 14.16 -12.12
CA ALA A 92 7.53 15.36 -12.02
C ALA A 92 9.01 15.09 -11.70
N ARG A 93 9.31 13.92 -11.12
CA ARG A 93 10.68 13.45 -10.83
C ARG A 93 11.23 12.52 -11.91
N GLY A 94 10.54 12.35 -13.03
CA GLY A 94 10.94 11.45 -14.11
C GLY A 94 10.76 9.97 -13.80
N MET A 95 9.94 9.62 -12.82
CA MET A 95 9.60 8.25 -12.44
C MET A 95 8.27 7.83 -13.09
N ALA A 96 8.20 6.62 -13.61
CA ALA A 96 6.92 5.98 -13.89
C ALA A 96 6.19 5.67 -12.57
N PHE A 97 4.86 5.70 -12.59
CA PHE A 97 4.03 5.42 -11.42
C PHE A 97 2.94 4.41 -11.77
N THR A 98 2.68 3.48 -10.87
CA THR A 98 1.59 2.52 -11.00
C THR A 98 0.72 2.51 -9.75
N SER A 99 -0.57 2.78 -9.92
CA SER A 99 -1.59 2.47 -8.93
C SER A 99 -2.07 1.03 -9.15
N LEU A 100 -1.95 0.19 -8.13
CA LEU A 100 -2.14 -1.25 -8.23
C LEU A 100 -3.39 -1.67 -7.45
N GLY A 101 -4.33 -2.36 -8.14
CA GLY A 101 -5.53 -2.95 -7.55
C GLY A 101 -5.32 -4.43 -7.23
N TYR A 102 -6.24 -4.99 -6.51
CA TYR A 102 -6.27 -6.41 -6.13
C TYR A 102 -7.71 -6.81 -5.75
N GLY A 103 -8.03 -8.09 -5.80
CA GLY A 103 -9.34 -8.61 -5.37
C GLY A 103 -9.57 -8.37 -3.89
N LEU A 104 -10.82 -8.18 -3.49
CA LEU A 104 -11.19 -7.80 -2.12
C LEU A 104 -11.82 -8.98 -1.36
N ALA A 105 -11.72 -8.95 -0.04
CA ALA A 105 -12.44 -9.85 0.84
C ALA A 105 -13.96 -9.53 0.80
N PRO A 106 -14.84 -10.51 1.00
CA PRO A 106 -14.52 -11.90 1.41
C PRO A 106 -14.11 -12.82 0.24
N GLU A 107 -14.29 -12.41 -1.03
CA GLU A 107 -14.11 -13.26 -2.21
C GLU A 107 -12.63 -13.62 -2.44
N THR A 108 -11.70 -12.77 -1.97
CA THR A 108 -10.27 -12.92 -2.18
C THR A 108 -9.52 -12.94 -0.86
N SER A 109 -8.71 -13.96 -0.61
CA SER A 109 -7.87 -14.05 0.58
C SER A 109 -6.64 -13.13 0.49
N ILE A 110 -6.08 -12.72 1.64
CA ILE A 110 -4.87 -11.87 1.70
C ILE A 110 -3.70 -12.52 0.94
N ASN A 111 -3.49 -13.82 1.04
CA ASN A 111 -2.45 -14.51 0.28
C ASN A 111 -2.68 -14.41 -1.25
N THR A 112 -3.93 -14.50 -1.69
CA THR A 112 -4.28 -14.31 -3.10
C THR A 112 -4.04 -12.87 -3.53
N MET A 113 -4.34 -11.88 -2.69
CA MET A 113 -4.08 -10.47 -2.96
C MET A 113 -2.57 -10.20 -3.14
N VAL A 114 -1.71 -10.81 -2.31
CA VAL A 114 -0.24 -10.73 -2.46
C VAL A 114 0.20 -11.28 -3.81
N ASN A 115 -0.30 -12.45 -4.23
CA ASN A 115 0.03 -13.03 -5.53
C ASN A 115 -0.46 -12.13 -6.68
N GLN A 116 -1.66 -11.57 -6.57
CA GLN A 116 -2.17 -10.61 -7.55
C GLN A 116 -1.28 -9.36 -7.63
N CYS A 117 -0.79 -8.85 -6.50
CA CYS A 117 0.15 -7.73 -6.52
C CYS A 117 1.46 -8.08 -7.25
N LEU A 118 2.02 -9.29 -7.04
CA LEU A 118 3.19 -9.77 -7.79
C LEU A 118 2.93 -9.82 -9.30
N GLU A 119 1.79 -10.37 -9.70
CA GLU A 119 1.36 -10.42 -11.10
C GLU A 119 1.23 -9.00 -11.69
N GLY A 120 0.67 -8.06 -10.92
CA GLY A 120 0.51 -6.66 -11.33
C GLY A 120 1.84 -5.94 -11.52
N ILE A 121 2.82 -6.17 -10.65
CA ILE A 121 4.17 -5.61 -10.79
C ILE A 121 4.83 -6.15 -12.06
N ALA A 122 4.76 -7.46 -12.30
CA ALA A 122 5.28 -8.06 -13.50
C ALA A 122 4.61 -7.50 -14.77
N ALA A 123 3.29 -7.29 -14.74
CA ALA A 123 2.56 -6.68 -15.87
C ALA A 123 2.99 -5.24 -16.14
N ALA A 124 3.21 -4.43 -15.09
CA ALA A 124 3.70 -3.06 -15.24
C ALA A 124 5.12 -3.02 -15.84
N CYS A 125 6.02 -3.87 -15.37
CA CYS A 125 7.38 -3.99 -15.90
C CYS A 125 7.37 -4.43 -17.38
N ASN A 126 6.55 -5.42 -17.73
CA ASN A 126 6.41 -5.90 -19.12
C ASN A 126 5.86 -4.82 -20.05
N ALA A 127 4.91 -4.00 -19.59
CA ALA A 127 4.36 -2.90 -20.40
C ALA A 127 5.40 -1.81 -20.72
N LEU A 128 6.46 -1.69 -19.93
CA LEU A 128 7.55 -0.74 -20.15
C LEU A 128 8.74 -1.33 -20.92
N ALA A 129 8.78 -2.65 -21.13
CA ALA A 129 9.94 -3.35 -21.68
C ALA A 129 10.36 -2.82 -23.08
N ASP A 130 9.40 -2.59 -23.98
CA ASP A 130 9.67 -2.13 -25.35
C ASP A 130 10.17 -0.67 -25.41
N ASN A 131 10.01 0.08 -24.32
CA ASN A 131 10.41 1.49 -24.19
C ASN A 131 11.65 1.69 -23.31
N GLY A 132 12.49 0.66 -23.16
CA GLY A 132 13.73 0.70 -22.38
C GLY A 132 13.63 0.05 -21.01
N GLY A 133 12.41 -0.30 -20.55
CA GLY A 133 12.19 -1.06 -19.33
C GLY A 133 12.27 -0.25 -18.04
N VAL A 134 12.46 -0.97 -16.94
CA VAL A 134 12.56 -0.45 -15.57
C VAL A 134 13.95 -0.78 -15.04
N TRP A 135 14.62 0.20 -14.43
CA TRP A 135 15.96 0.00 -13.85
C TRP A 135 15.96 -0.03 -12.32
N SER A 136 14.89 0.45 -11.69
CA SER A 136 14.72 0.45 -10.23
C SER A 136 13.24 0.39 -9.86
N ILE A 137 12.91 -0.37 -8.83
CA ILE A 137 11.54 -0.55 -8.33
C ILE A 137 11.45 -0.05 -6.89
N VAL A 138 10.58 0.93 -6.68
CA VAL A 138 10.14 1.36 -5.36
C VAL A 138 8.71 0.84 -5.16
N LEU A 139 8.49 0.06 -4.11
CA LEU A 139 7.18 -0.44 -3.76
C LEU A 139 6.63 0.31 -2.55
N GLY A 140 5.45 0.88 -2.68
CA GLY A 140 4.75 1.54 -1.60
C GLY A 140 3.39 0.93 -1.32
N GLY A 141 2.89 1.15 -0.14
CA GLY A 141 1.51 0.77 0.21
C GLY A 141 1.01 1.57 1.40
N HIS A 142 -0.29 1.73 1.47
CA HIS A 142 -0.97 2.45 2.53
C HIS A 142 -1.87 1.53 3.35
N SER A 143 -1.83 1.62 4.69
CA SER A 143 -2.73 0.87 5.58
C SER A 143 -2.66 -0.65 5.29
N ALA A 144 -3.76 -1.30 4.93
CA ALA A 144 -3.79 -2.69 4.46
C ALA A 144 -2.84 -2.94 3.27
N GLY A 145 -2.70 -1.95 2.35
CA GLY A 145 -1.77 -2.02 1.23
C GLY A 145 -0.30 -2.03 1.67
N ALA A 146 0.04 -1.43 2.80
CA ALA A 146 1.39 -1.51 3.36
C ALA A 146 1.71 -2.94 3.83
N GLN A 147 0.73 -3.63 4.42
CA GLN A 147 0.88 -5.04 4.79
C GLN A 147 1.06 -5.93 3.55
N LEU A 148 0.30 -5.68 2.47
CA LEU A 148 0.47 -6.40 1.21
C LEU A 148 1.86 -6.11 0.59
N ALA A 149 2.29 -4.84 0.57
CA ALA A 149 3.61 -4.44 0.06
C ALA A 149 4.75 -5.13 0.82
N TYR A 150 4.61 -5.29 2.15
CA TYR A 150 5.56 -6.08 2.94
C TYR A 150 5.68 -7.51 2.42
N TRP A 151 4.56 -8.23 2.26
CA TRP A 151 4.58 -9.62 1.83
C TRP A 151 5.06 -9.80 0.40
N VAL A 152 4.75 -8.86 -0.49
CA VAL A 152 5.32 -8.83 -1.85
C VAL A 152 6.85 -8.69 -1.79
N ALA A 153 7.37 -7.78 -0.99
CA ALA A 153 8.82 -7.60 -0.86
C ALA A 153 9.51 -8.78 -0.16
N ALA A 154 8.85 -9.40 0.82
CA ALA A 154 9.36 -10.56 1.56
C ALA A 154 9.36 -11.85 0.74
N SER A 155 8.59 -11.96 -0.35
CA SER A 155 8.58 -13.14 -1.23
C SER A 155 9.91 -13.33 -1.98
N ASP A 156 10.67 -12.24 -2.19
CA ASP A 156 11.92 -12.21 -2.96
C ASP A 156 11.76 -12.66 -4.44
N ASP A 157 10.52 -12.64 -4.94
CA ASP A 157 10.21 -13.02 -6.33
C ASP A 157 10.53 -11.91 -7.34
N ILE A 158 10.53 -10.64 -6.86
CA ILE A 158 10.78 -9.45 -7.67
C ILE A 158 11.81 -8.57 -6.93
N PRO A 159 12.87 -8.11 -7.62
CA PRO A 159 13.85 -7.22 -6.99
C PRO A 159 13.22 -5.85 -6.68
N ILE A 160 13.00 -5.58 -5.40
CA ILE A 160 12.52 -4.29 -4.89
C ILE A 160 13.70 -3.53 -4.29
N ASP A 161 13.98 -2.32 -4.78
CA ASP A 161 15.12 -1.51 -4.31
C ASP A 161 14.81 -0.71 -3.04
N LYS A 162 13.54 -0.36 -2.84
CA LYS A 162 13.06 0.37 -1.65
C LYS A 162 11.61 0.04 -1.35
N LEU A 163 11.29 -0.08 -0.06
CA LEU A 163 9.93 -0.28 0.44
C LEU A 163 9.45 0.95 1.22
N ILE A 164 8.24 1.44 0.93
CA ILE A 164 7.61 2.58 1.62
C ILE A 164 6.26 2.13 2.19
N LEU A 165 6.18 2.04 3.51
CA LEU A 165 5.04 1.52 4.24
C LEU A 165 4.36 2.65 5.01
N VAL A 166 3.18 3.09 4.54
CA VAL A 166 2.48 4.26 5.07
C VAL A 166 1.33 3.83 5.96
N SER A 167 1.34 4.22 7.23
CA SER A 167 0.29 3.94 8.22
C SER A 167 -0.18 2.48 8.21
N GLY A 168 0.78 1.55 8.14
CA GLY A 168 0.53 0.13 7.92
C GLY A 168 -0.03 -0.60 9.12
N VAL A 169 -0.62 -1.78 8.87
CA VAL A 169 -1.01 -2.76 9.87
C VAL A 169 0.03 -3.88 9.90
N TYR A 170 0.75 -4.03 11.00
CA TYR A 170 1.88 -4.97 11.10
C TYR A 170 1.61 -6.15 12.05
N ASP A 171 0.61 -6.04 12.93
CA ASP A 171 0.06 -7.10 13.75
C ASP A 171 -1.43 -7.23 13.47
N LEU A 172 -1.83 -8.33 12.84
CA LEU A 172 -3.23 -8.62 12.52
C LEU A 172 -3.94 -9.38 13.65
N THR A 173 -3.22 -9.83 14.67
CA THR A 173 -3.82 -10.68 15.71
C THR A 173 -4.96 -9.99 16.47
N PRO A 174 -4.91 -8.67 16.79
CA PRO A 174 -6.03 -8.00 17.44
C PRO A 174 -7.25 -7.83 16.52
N LEU A 175 -7.06 -7.86 15.20
CA LEU A 175 -8.17 -7.68 14.25
C LEU A 175 -9.18 -8.83 14.30
N VAL A 176 -8.77 -10.02 14.76
CA VAL A 176 -9.63 -11.22 14.86
C VAL A 176 -10.90 -10.93 15.66
N ASP A 177 -10.81 -10.08 16.66
CA ASP A 177 -11.92 -9.71 17.56
C ASP A 177 -12.58 -8.37 17.19
N THR A 178 -12.34 -7.86 15.99
CA THR A 178 -12.91 -6.59 15.47
C THR A 178 -13.88 -6.80 14.33
N TYR A 179 -14.64 -5.74 14.01
CA TYR A 179 -15.51 -5.70 12.82
C TYR A 179 -14.76 -5.93 11.51
N VAL A 180 -13.47 -5.64 11.46
CA VAL A 180 -12.63 -5.84 10.26
C VAL A 180 -12.59 -7.31 9.87
N ASN A 181 -12.67 -8.21 10.86
CA ASN A 181 -12.61 -9.64 10.61
C ASN A 181 -13.93 -10.26 10.10
N GLU A 182 -15.02 -9.52 10.10
CA GLU A 182 -16.32 -10.05 9.60
C GLU A 182 -16.22 -10.49 8.12
N ALA A 183 -15.42 -9.79 7.30
CA ALA A 183 -15.20 -10.17 5.90
C ALA A 183 -13.90 -10.97 5.68
N LEU A 184 -12.91 -10.81 6.55
CA LEU A 184 -11.63 -11.52 6.40
C LEU A 184 -11.70 -12.96 6.90
N GLU A 185 -12.54 -13.24 7.89
CA GLU A 185 -12.73 -14.55 8.54
C GLU A 185 -11.39 -15.19 8.98
N LEU A 186 -10.44 -14.37 9.43
CA LEU A 186 -9.13 -14.84 9.91
C LEU A 186 -9.28 -15.60 11.22
N THR A 187 -8.70 -16.77 11.28
CA THR A 187 -8.42 -17.46 12.55
C THR A 187 -7.21 -16.80 13.24
N PRO A 188 -7.05 -16.96 14.57
CA PRO A 188 -5.86 -16.46 15.28
C PRO A 188 -4.53 -16.93 14.66
N THR A 189 -4.48 -18.18 14.19
CA THR A 189 -3.29 -18.73 13.53
C THR A 189 -3.00 -18.03 12.19
N GLN A 190 -4.03 -17.76 11.39
CA GLN A 190 -3.86 -17.05 10.12
C GLN A 190 -3.48 -15.59 10.36
N ALA A 191 -4.10 -14.90 11.33
CA ALA A 191 -3.75 -13.54 11.68
C ALA A 191 -2.27 -13.44 12.10
N LEU A 192 -1.81 -14.36 12.97
CA LEU A 192 -0.40 -14.44 13.36
C LEU A 192 0.53 -14.64 12.16
N ALA A 193 0.20 -15.59 11.28
CA ALA A 193 1.02 -15.93 10.10
C ALA A 193 1.06 -14.78 9.06
N LEU A 194 0.04 -13.94 9.00
CA LEU A 194 -0.06 -12.79 8.09
C LEU A 194 0.45 -11.47 8.69
N SER A 195 0.92 -11.50 9.94
CA SER A 195 1.43 -10.32 10.65
C SER A 195 2.90 -10.08 10.34
N PRO A 196 3.27 -9.00 9.62
CA PRO A 196 4.66 -8.65 9.30
C PRO A 196 5.61 -8.62 10.48
N ILE A 197 5.13 -8.18 11.64
CA ILE A 197 5.96 -8.02 12.86
C ILE A 197 6.54 -9.34 13.38
N PHE A 198 5.90 -10.49 13.08
CA PHE A 198 6.35 -11.82 13.51
C PHE A 198 7.06 -12.61 12.42
N ALA A 199 7.16 -12.04 11.20
CA ALA A 199 7.76 -12.72 10.06
C ALA A 199 9.28 -12.51 9.98
N ASP A 200 9.94 -13.37 9.22
CA ASP A 200 11.36 -13.18 8.88
C ASP A 200 11.49 -12.04 7.85
N SER A 201 12.07 -10.94 8.29
CA SER A 201 12.30 -9.75 7.48
C SER A 201 13.72 -9.68 6.89
N SER A 202 14.55 -10.71 7.03
CA SER A 202 15.99 -10.67 6.69
C SER A 202 16.30 -10.36 5.22
N LYS A 203 15.31 -10.55 4.32
CA LYS A 203 15.47 -10.30 2.87
C LYS A 203 14.86 -8.98 2.40
N LEU A 204 14.27 -8.18 3.28
CA LEU A 204 13.65 -6.94 2.88
C LEU A 204 14.68 -5.92 2.37
N PRO A 205 14.31 -5.12 1.36
CA PRO A 205 15.11 -3.98 0.95
C PRO A 205 15.11 -2.88 2.02
N PRO A 206 15.89 -1.81 1.85
CA PRO A 206 15.78 -0.62 2.69
C PRO A 206 14.33 -0.15 2.79
N CYS A 207 13.86 0.08 4.03
CA CYS A 207 12.48 0.39 4.34
C CYS A 207 12.31 1.82 4.85
N GLN A 208 11.23 2.48 4.46
CA GLN A 208 10.74 3.70 5.07
C GLN A 208 9.33 3.40 5.63
N VAL A 209 9.19 3.51 6.94
CA VAL A 209 7.90 3.40 7.64
C VAL A 209 7.41 4.82 7.92
N VAL A 210 6.28 5.18 7.34
CA VAL A 210 5.69 6.52 7.47
C VAL A 210 4.44 6.41 8.35
N ILE A 211 4.30 7.30 9.32
CA ILE A 211 3.11 7.41 10.18
C ILE A 211 2.58 8.83 10.16
N ALA A 212 1.28 8.98 10.31
CA ALA A 212 0.64 10.27 10.54
C ALA A 212 0.63 10.60 12.04
N GLU A 213 0.78 11.89 12.39
CA GLU A 213 0.66 12.34 13.79
C GLU A 213 -0.67 11.94 14.42
N ASN A 214 -1.76 12.00 13.64
CA ASN A 214 -3.11 11.67 14.08
C ASN A 214 -3.58 10.28 13.59
N ASP A 215 -2.67 9.36 13.29
CA ASP A 215 -3.02 7.94 13.15
C ASP A 215 -3.59 7.41 14.48
N PRO A 216 -4.46 6.37 14.45
CA PRO A 216 -4.86 5.71 15.69
C PRO A 216 -3.65 5.34 16.55
N PRO A 217 -3.70 5.51 17.87
CA PRO A 217 -2.59 5.16 18.76
C PRO A 217 -2.09 3.71 18.57
N THR A 218 -2.99 2.79 18.24
CA THR A 218 -2.65 1.38 17.94
C THR A 218 -1.79 1.25 16.68
N PHE A 219 -2.07 2.01 15.61
CA PHE A 219 -1.27 2.00 14.39
C PHE A 219 0.12 2.61 14.62
N ARG A 220 0.17 3.72 15.35
CA ARG A 220 1.45 4.34 15.74
C ARG A 220 2.31 3.39 16.57
N GLN A 221 1.70 2.71 17.56
CA GLN A 221 2.42 1.72 18.37
C GLN A 221 2.92 0.57 17.52
N GLN A 222 2.08 -0.02 16.67
CA GLN A 222 2.48 -1.09 15.77
C GLN A 222 3.63 -0.68 14.84
N ALA A 223 3.63 0.55 14.32
CA ALA A 223 4.71 1.05 13.49
C ALA A 223 6.05 1.15 14.26
N HIS A 224 6.02 1.65 15.51
CA HIS A 224 7.21 1.69 16.35
C HIS A 224 7.76 0.30 16.66
N ASP A 225 6.88 -0.64 17.02
CA ASP A 225 7.26 -2.02 17.35
C ASP A 225 7.81 -2.74 16.10
N PHE A 226 7.20 -2.52 14.95
CA PHE A 226 7.66 -3.08 13.68
C PHE A 226 9.03 -2.52 13.27
N VAL A 227 9.26 -1.22 13.40
CA VAL A 227 10.58 -0.61 13.15
C VAL A 227 11.64 -1.18 14.09
N ALA A 228 11.30 -1.44 15.36
CA ALA A 228 12.21 -2.09 16.31
C ALA A 228 12.55 -3.53 15.85
N ALA A 229 11.55 -4.29 15.39
CA ALA A 229 11.74 -5.63 14.84
C ALA A 229 12.64 -5.62 13.59
N LEU A 230 12.41 -4.70 12.65
CA LEU A 230 13.24 -4.54 11.44
C LEU A 230 14.71 -4.22 11.79
N LYS A 231 14.94 -3.33 12.77
CA LYS A 231 16.30 -3.03 13.25
C LYS A 231 17.00 -4.25 13.86
N THR A 232 16.24 -5.09 14.57
CA THR A 232 16.77 -6.34 15.12
C THR A 232 17.17 -7.34 14.02
N SER A 233 16.45 -7.32 12.91
CA SER A 233 16.76 -8.10 11.68
C SER A 233 17.83 -7.44 10.80
N HIS A 234 18.49 -6.37 11.28
CA HIS A 234 19.52 -5.61 10.57
C HIS A 234 19.07 -4.97 9.25
N ILE A 235 17.76 -4.72 9.08
CA ILE A 235 17.24 -4.00 7.94
C ILE A 235 17.49 -2.51 8.10
N GLN A 236 17.94 -1.87 7.02
CA GLN A 236 18.03 -0.40 6.99
C GLN A 236 16.59 0.16 6.99
N VAL A 237 16.17 0.76 8.10
CA VAL A 237 14.83 1.30 8.26
C VAL A 237 14.84 2.72 8.82
N GLU A 238 14.03 3.58 8.22
CA GLU A 238 13.73 4.94 8.67
C GLU A 238 12.27 5.02 9.11
N LEU A 239 12.01 5.63 10.26
CA LEU A 239 10.66 6.01 10.69
C LEU A 239 10.46 7.50 10.43
N VAL A 240 9.42 7.83 9.67
CA VAL A 240 9.04 9.20 9.34
C VAL A 240 7.68 9.51 9.96
N ASP A 241 7.63 10.48 10.85
CA ASP A 241 6.40 10.96 11.48
C ASP A 241 5.96 12.24 10.78
N ILE A 242 4.79 12.23 10.13
CA ILE A 242 4.26 13.38 9.39
C ILE A 242 3.33 14.18 10.30
N ALA A 243 3.76 15.39 10.62
CA ALA A 243 3.00 16.29 11.47
C ALA A 243 1.72 16.80 10.79
N ASN A 244 0.68 17.06 11.59
CA ASN A 244 -0.61 17.61 11.17
C ASN A 244 -1.40 16.78 10.14
N CYS A 245 -1.04 15.52 9.95
CA CYS A 245 -1.77 14.58 9.09
C CYS A 245 -2.53 13.55 9.91
N ASP A 246 -3.62 13.04 9.35
CA ASP A 246 -4.32 11.85 9.81
C ASP A 246 -4.07 10.66 8.86
N HIS A 247 -4.69 9.53 9.15
CA HIS A 247 -4.52 8.28 8.40
C HIS A 247 -4.76 8.40 6.88
N PHE A 248 -5.60 9.33 6.45
CA PHE A 248 -6.01 9.47 5.04
C PHE A 248 -5.23 10.56 4.32
N ASP A 249 -5.03 11.72 4.95
CA ASP A 249 -4.37 12.85 4.32
C ASP A 249 -2.83 12.77 4.39
N VAL A 250 -2.26 11.82 5.13
CA VAL A 250 -0.81 11.52 5.13
C VAL A 250 -0.29 11.22 3.72
N LEU A 251 -1.13 10.66 2.85
CA LEU A 251 -0.77 10.40 1.44
C LEU A 251 -0.49 11.67 0.65
N ASP A 252 -1.07 12.80 1.02
CA ASP A 252 -0.83 14.08 0.36
C ASP A 252 0.56 14.65 0.66
N ALA A 253 1.21 14.15 1.71
CA ALA A 253 2.53 14.63 2.17
C ALA A 253 3.73 13.76 1.73
N LEU A 254 3.48 12.65 1.00
CA LEU A 254 4.50 11.70 0.53
C LEU A 254 5.48 12.30 -0.50
#